data_4fb39ff3f726ec480c397679a90560e2
#
_entry.id   4fb39ff3f726ec480c397679a90560e2
#
_cell.length_a   1.000
_cell.length_b   1.000
_cell.length_c   1.000
_cell.angle_alpha   90.00
_cell.angle_beta   90.00
_cell.angle_gamma   90.00
#
_symmetry.space_group_name_H-M   'P 1'
#
loop_
_entity.id
_entity.type
_entity.pdbx_description
1 polymer ?
#
loop_
_entity_poly.entity_id
_entity_poly.type
_entity_poly.pdbx_seq_one_letter_code
_entity_poly.pdbx_strand_id
1 'polypeptide(L)'
;MGRPSHDKNPSWDLVGLIPAAGRAHRIAPLPCSKELYPIGVWNLGGVDGVRPKVVSHNLLEKMRIAGVRKAYFVLGKSKWDIPAYWGDGQLLDMDLAYIVIEGSSWRPYTIDRACSFIKDKIIAFGFPDILFRPTDVFARLLARLDQSGSDVVLGLFLAHDPKAMDMVDIGEDFRVREIYLKPRTTRLGYAWLCAVWTPVFTEFLHQFVRRVKQGEKAGMVGNRRIDAQGDIPVGAVLKAAVKAKMKVEGVTFPRGRYVDIGTPQGLSMVHRFAIPSRSADPA
;
A
#
# COMPACT_ATOMS: atom_id res chain seq x y z
N MET A 1 5.59 -11.70 -44.33
CA MET A 1 6.29 -11.02 -43.22
C MET A 1 5.51 -11.28 -41.93
N GLY A 2 5.99 -12.22 -41.11
CA GLY A 2 5.36 -12.64 -39.87
C GLY A 2 5.46 -11.57 -38.82
N ARG A 3 4.38 -11.37 -38.03
CA ARG A 3 4.41 -10.56 -36.80
C ARG A 3 5.36 -11.23 -35.81
N PRO A 4 6.22 -10.47 -35.10
CA PRO A 4 7.04 -11.06 -34.06
C PRO A 4 6.14 -11.61 -32.94
N SER A 5 6.44 -12.83 -32.51
CA SER A 5 5.82 -13.49 -31.36
C SER A 5 5.95 -12.61 -30.13
N HIS A 6 4.86 -12.48 -29.38
CA HIS A 6 4.89 -11.91 -28.04
C HIS A 6 5.89 -12.71 -27.19
N ASP A 7 7.10 -12.17 -27.05
CA ASP A 7 8.04 -12.64 -26.05
C ASP A 7 7.38 -12.49 -24.68
N LYS A 8 7.35 -13.61 -23.95
CA LYS A 8 6.86 -13.68 -22.57
C LYS A 8 7.55 -12.57 -21.77
N ASN A 9 6.76 -11.74 -21.08
CA ASN A 9 7.24 -10.77 -20.12
C ASN A 9 8.39 -11.36 -19.31
N PRO A 10 9.52 -10.64 -19.14
CA PRO A 10 10.58 -11.08 -18.25
C PRO A 10 9.93 -11.44 -16.91
N SER A 11 10.28 -12.61 -16.35
CA SER A 11 9.78 -13.04 -15.05
C SER A 11 10.36 -12.13 -13.97
N TRP A 12 9.76 -10.95 -13.81
CA TRP A 12 10.17 -10.01 -12.75
C TRP A 12 9.86 -10.61 -11.39
N ASP A 13 10.82 -10.55 -10.48
CA ASP A 13 10.59 -10.93 -9.10
C ASP A 13 9.48 -10.07 -8.48
N LEU A 14 8.54 -10.74 -7.82
CA LEU A 14 7.48 -10.07 -7.07
C LEU A 14 7.96 -9.80 -5.63
N VAL A 15 7.91 -8.54 -5.19
CA VAL A 15 8.30 -8.17 -3.82
C VAL A 15 7.27 -7.25 -3.16
N GLY A 16 7.17 -7.34 -1.84
CA GLY A 16 6.37 -6.44 -1.02
C GLY A 16 7.13 -5.14 -0.71
N LEU A 17 6.42 -4.00 -0.70
CA LEU A 17 6.95 -2.72 -0.24
C LEU A 17 6.02 -2.09 0.79
N ILE A 18 6.52 -1.83 1.99
CA ILE A 18 5.74 -1.52 3.18
C ILE A 18 6.30 -0.28 3.87
N PRO A 19 5.72 0.90 3.64
CA PRO A 19 6.17 2.12 4.32
C PRO A 19 5.65 2.18 5.75
N ALA A 20 6.56 2.21 6.71
CA ALA A 20 6.27 2.25 8.14
C ALA A 20 7.04 3.36 8.90
N ALA A 21 7.42 4.45 8.23
CA ALA A 21 8.17 5.56 8.84
C ALA A 21 7.30 6.62 9.56
N GLY A 22 5.97 6.50 9.50
CA GLY A 22 5.04 7.49 10.07
C GLY A 22 5.01 7.50 11.60
N ARG A 23 4.85 8.69 12.22
CA ARG A 23 4.90 8.92 13.69
C ARG A 23 3.58 8.72 14.44
N ALA A 24 2.48 8.36 13.76
CA ALA A 24 1.16 8.11 14.37
C ALA A 24 0.57 9.26 15.24
N HIS A 25 0.90 10.52 14.97
CA HIS A 25 0.52 11.68 15.80
C HIS A 25 -0.98 11.76 16.17
N ARG A 26 -1.87 11.28 15.28
CA ARG A 26 -3.32 11.36 15.48
C ARG A 26 -3.86 10.44 16.58
N ILE A 27 -3.09 9.41 16.94
CA ILE A 27 -3.46 8.36 17.90
C ILE A 27 -2.41 8.15 18.98
N ALA A 28 -1.41 9.03 19.03
CA ALA A 28 -0.36 9.00 20.06
C ALA A 28 -0.91 9.51 21.43
N PRO A 29 -0.34 9.03 22.55
CA PRO A 29 0.75 8.07 22.65
C PRO A 29 0.29 6.61 22.51
N LEU A 30 1.11 5.78 21.84
CA LEU A 30 0.91 4.33 21.79
C LEU A 30 2.08 3.62 22.46
N PRO A 31 1.87 2.47 23.11
CA PRO A 31 2.94 1.70 23.77
C PRO A 31 3.89 1.01 22.78
N CYS A 32 3.56 0.97 21.50
CA CYS A 32 4.33 0.36 20.42
C CYS A 32 4.11 1.11 19.11
N SER A 33 4.87 0.78 18.09
CA SER A 33 4.56 1.20 16.72
C SER A 33 3.14 0.79 16.33
N LYS A 34 2.36 1.68 15.72
CA LYS A 34 0.95 1.40 15.34
C LYS A 34 0.82 0.15 14.48
N GLU A 35 1.82 -0.17 13.70
CA GLU A 35 1.92 -1.36 12.85
C GLU A 35 1.94 -2.66 13.67
N LEU A 36 2.33 -2.56 14.95
CA LEU A 36 2.36 -3.66 15.91
C LEU A 36 1.19 -3.63 16.91
N TYR A 37 0.19 -2.77 16.69
CA TYR A 37 -0.96 -2.72 17.57
C TYR A 37 -1.65 -4.10 17.61
N PRO A 38 -1.86 -4.71 18.81
CA PRO A 38 -2.43 -6.05 18.93
C PRO A 38 -3.90 -6.07 18.48
N ILE A 39 -4.27 -7.05 17.66
CA ILE A 39 -5.64 -7.21 17.14
C ILE A 39 -6.24 -8.60 17.45
N GLY A 40 -5.55 -9.40 18.21
CA GLY A 40 -5.94 -10.75 18.58
C GLY A 40 -4.75 -11.60 18.90
N VAL A 41 -4.92 -12.91 18.75
CA VAL A 41 -3.88 -13.90 18.97
C VAL A 41 -3.59 -14.67 17.68
N TRP A 42 -2.35 -15.09 17.56
CA TRP A 42 -1.86 -15.95 16.50
C TRP A 42 -1.32 -17.23 17.12
N ASN A 43 -1.99 -18.34 16.85
CA ASN A 43 -1.57 -19.65 17.31
C ASN A 43 -0.57 -20.23 16.30
N LEU A 44 0.68 -20.38 16.72
CA LEU A 44 1.76 -20.95 15.90
C LEU A 44 1.82 -22.47 15.99
N GLY A 45 1.12 -23.08 16.96
CA GLY A 45 1.25 -24.49 17.28
C GLY A 45 2.59 -24.83 17.95
N GLY A 46 2.72 -26.06 18.45
CA GLY A 46 3.98 -26.56 19.02
C GLY A 46 4.48 -25.77 20.24
N VAL A 47 5.82 -25.72 20.38
CA VAL A 47 6.52 -25.11 21.52
C VAL A 47 6.43 -23.59 21.53
N ASP A 48 6.28 -22.95 20.35
CA ASP A 48 6.20 -21.49 20.21
C ASP A 48 4.86 -20.89 20.66
N GLY A 49 3.86 -21.75 20.85
CA GLY A 49 2.61 -21.43 21.50
C GLY A 49 1.80 -20.32 20.81
N VAL A 50 1.46 -19.28 21.56
CA VAL A 50 0.59 -18.18 21.12
C VAL A 50 1.33 -16.86 21.13
N ARG A 51 1.23 -16.11 20.03
CA ARG A 51 1.77 -14.74 19.92
C ARG A 51 0.65 -13.72 19.71
N PRO A 52 0.83 -12.45 20.12
CA PRO A 52 -0.08 -11.39 19.73
C PRO A 52 -0.16 -11.30 18.20
N LYS A 53 -1.36 -11.35 17.63
CA LYS A 53 -1.56 -11.00 16.21
C LYS A 53 -1.62 -9.49 16.10
N VAL A 54 -0.78 -8.89 15.25
CA VAL A 54 -0.66 -7.44 15.11
C VAL A 54 -1.23 -6.94 13.78
N VAL A 55 -1.50 -5.66 13.68
CA VAL A 55 -2.17 -5.05 12.51
C VAL A 55 -1.42 -5.35 11.21
N SER A 56 -0.10 -5.18 11.17
CA SER A 56 0.72 -5.43 9.98
C SER A 56 0.67 -6.87 9.47
N HIS A 57 0.27 -7.83 10.32
CA HIS A 57 0.05 -9.22 9.93
C HIS A 57 -0.97 -9.33 8.78
N ASN A 58 -2.04 -8.52 8.83
CA ASN A 58 -3.09 -8.53 7.81
C ASN A 58 -2.54 -8.24 6.41
N LEU A 59 -1.64 -7.29 6.27
CA LEU A 59 -1.01 -6.94 5.00
C LEU A 59 -0.04 -8.05 4.54
N LEU A 60 0.86 -8.47 5.43
CA LEU A 60 1.88 -9.49 5.11
C LEU A 60 1.23 -10.82 4.70
N GLU A 61 0.20 -11.27 5.41
CA GLU A 61 -0.54 -12.48 5.08
C GLU A 61 -1.14 -12.44 3.67
N LYS A 62 -1.74 -11.31 3.27
CA LYS A 62 -2.29 -11.12 1.93
C LYS A 62 -1.23 -11.07 0.84
N MET A 63 -0.10 -10.43 1.11
CA MET A 63 1.05 -10.44 0.21
C MET A 63 1.58 -11.86 0.02
N ARG A 64 1.74 -12.63 1.11
CA ARG A 64 2.19 -14.01 1.07
C ARG A 64 1.23 -14.91 0.28
N ILE A 65 -0.09 -14.79 0.50
CA ILE A 65 -1.13 -15.52 -0.24
C ILE A 65 -1.04 -15.23 -1.74
N ALA A 66 -0.69 -14.01 -2.13
CA ALA A 66 -0.52 -13.60 -3.52
C ALA A 66 0.86 -14.01 -4.12
N GLY A 67 1.67 -14.76 -3.38
CA GLY A 67 2.97 -15.27 -3.87
C GLY A 67 4.17 -14.37 -3.54
N VAL A 68 4.00 -13.28 -2.81
CA VAL A 68 5.13 -12.47 -2.33
C VAL A 68 5.93 -13.27 -1.31
N ARG A 69 7.23 -13.48 -1.58
CA ARG A 69 8.15 -14.17 -0.67
C ARG A 69 9.16 -13.25 -0.03
N LYS A 70 9.36 -12.06 -0.57
CA LYS A 70 10.29 -11.04 -0.06
C LYS A 70 9.54 -9.73 0.15
N ALA A 71 9.78 -9.05 1.26
CA ALA A 71 9.22 -7.72 1.47
C ALA A 71 10.22 -6.77 2.14
N TYR A 72 10.14 -5.50 1.75
CA TYR A 72 10.96 -4.42 2.28
C TYR A 72 10.10 -3.49 3.14
N PHE A 73 10.42 -3.41 4.42
CA PHE A 73 9.90 -2.35 5.28
C PHE A 73 10.78 -1.11 5.19
N VAL A 74 10.18 0.05 4.99
CA VAL A 74 10.88 1.33 5.12
C VAL A 74 10.49 1.97 6.44
N LEU A 75 11.41 2.00 7.40
CA LEU A 75 11.21 2.36 8.79
C LEU A 75 11.79 3.74 9.11
N GLY A 76 11.13 4.49 9.99
CA GLY A 76 11.79 5.57 10.72
C GLY A 76 12.72 5.01 11.80
N LYS A 77 13.79 5.72 12.13
CA LYS A 77 14.83 5.27 13.10
C LYS A 77 14.32 4.93 14.52
N SER A 78 13.12 5.36 14.88
CA SER A 78 12.52 5.04 16.18
C SER A 78 11.68 3.76 16.20
N LYS A 79 11.60 3.02 15.09
CA LYS A 79 10.70 1.87 14.93
C LYS A 79 11.41 0.51 14.97
N TRP A 80 12.35 0.35 15.90
CA TRP A 80 13.09 -0.89 16.09
C TRP A 80 12.26 -2.04 16.67
N ASP A 81 11.10 -1.75 17.23
CA ASP A 81 10.13 -2.74 17.69
C ASP A 81 9.55 -3.58 16.52
N ILE A 82 9.47 -3.02 15.30
CA ILE A 82 8.99 -3.76 14.12
C ILE A 82 9.95 -4.90 13.73
N PRO A 83 11.27 -4.67 13.51
CA PRO A 83 12.22 -5.76 13.30
C PRO A 83 12.32 -6.71 14.50
N ALA A 84 12.23 -6.21 15.74
CA ALA A 84 12.25 -7.04 16.93
C ALA A 84 11.05 -8.02 17.00
N TYR A 85 9.88 -7.61 16.49
CA TYR A 85 8.69 -8.46 16.46
C TYR A 85 8.73 -9.46 15.30
N TRP A 86 9.04 -9.01 14.08
CA TRP A 86 8.93 -9.81 12.86
C TRP A 86 10.19 -10.64 12.55
N GLY A 87 11.37 -10.24 13.08
CA GLY A 87 12.64 -10.87 12.77
C GLY A 87 12.94 -10.83 11.27
N ASP A 88 13.40 -11.94 10.74
CA ASP A 88 13.68 -12.15 9.32
C ASP A 88 12.45 -12.53 8.48
N GLY A 89 11.30 -12.80 9.14
CA GLY A 89 10.04 -13.13 8.47
C GLY A 89 9.73 -14.62 8.34
N GLN A 90 10.59 -15.51 8.85
CA GLN A 90 10.38 -16.97 8.75
C GLN A 90 9.02 -17.42 9.32
N LEU A 91 8.51 -16.76 10.34
CA LEU A 91 7.17 -17.04 10.90
C LEU A 91 6.03 -16.89 9.89
N LEU A 92 6.26 -16.15 8.80
CA LEU A 92 5.30 -15.94 7.70
C LEU A 92 5.68 -16.68 6.42
N ASP A 93 6.75 -17.49 6.43
CA ASP A 93 7.31 -18.08 5.21
C ASP A 93 7.65 -16.96 4.18
N MET A 94 8.31 -15.90 4.67
CA MET A 94 8.75 -14.73 3.89
C MET A 94 10.15 -14.31 4.34
N ASP A 95 10.89 -13.66 3.44
CA ASP A 95 12.13 -12.93 3.76
C ASP A 95 11.81 -11.45 3.97
N LEU A 96 12.06 -10.93 5.16
CA LEU A 96 11.81 -9.53 5.48
C LEU A 96 13.14 -8.75 5.58
N ALA A 97 13.23 -7.63 4.89
CA ALA A 97 14.35 -6.70 4.98
C ALA A 97 13.87 -5.31 5.42
N TYR A 98 14.75 -4.58 6.11
CA TYR A 98 14.42 -3.32 6.76
C TYR A 98 15.35 -2.21 6.28
N ILE A 99 14.77 -1.16 5.68
CA ILE A 99 15.46 0.04 5.26
C ILE A 99 15.16 1.13 6.28
N VAL A 100 16.15 1.49 7.09
CA VAL A 100 15.96 2.50 8.13
C VAL A 100 16.33 3.88 7.59
N ILE A 101 15.45 4.86 7.81
CA ILE A 101 15.65 6.25 7.38
C ILE A 101 15.62 7.19 8.57
N GLU A 102 16.42 8.25 8.54
CA GLU A 102 16.50 9.26 9.60
C GLU A 102 15.17 9.97 9.86
N GLY A 103 14.44 10.26 8.80
CA GLY A 103 13.13 10.87 8.85
C GLY A 103 12.55 11.03 7.45
N SER A 104 11.26 11.18 7.39
CA SER A 104 10.56 11.47 6.15
C SER A 104 9.57 12.59 6.41
N SER A 105 9.71 13.67 5.66
CA SER A 105 8.72 14.74 5.63
C SER A 105 7.53 14.40 4.73
N TRP A 106 7.64 13.37 3.87
CA TRP A 106 6.60 13.00 2.92
C TRP A 106 6.69 11.55 2.45
N ARG A 107 5.53 10.93 2.18
CA ARG A 107 5.40 9.49 1.92
C ARG A 107 6.08 9.00 0.65
N PRO A 108 6.02 9.69 -0.53
CA PRO A 108 6.75 9.26 -1.72
C PRO A 108 8.27 9.18 -1.51
N TYR A 109 8.84 10.08 -0.72
CA TYR A 109 10.26 10.01 -0.35
C TYR A 109 10.57 8.74 0.46
N THR A 110 9.70 8.38 1.41
CA THR A 110 9.84 7.12 2.17
C THR A 110 9.89 5.92 1.24
N ILE A 111 8.99 5.86 0.26
CA ILE A 111 8.93 4.77 -0.73
C ILE A 111 10.18 4.76 -1.61
N ASP A 112 10.61 5.93 -2.07
CA ASP A 112 11.77 6.11 -2.94
C ASP A 112 13.10 5.63 -2.31
N ARG A 113 13.18 5.60 -0.96
CA ARG A 113 14.37 5.06 -0.28
C ARG A 113 14.62 3.57 -0.54
N ALA A 114 13.60 2.85 -0.99
CA ALA A 114 13.73 1.45 -1.42
C ALA A 114 14.11 1.31 -2.91
N CYS A 115 14.12 2.38 -3.70
CA CYS A 115 14.23 2.33 -5.17
C CYS A 115 15.40 1.46 -5.65
N SER A 116 16.60 1.59 -5.09
CA SER A 116 17.78 0.80 -5.48
C SER A 116 17.62 -0.72 -5.27
N PHE A 117 16.71 -1.14 -4.39
CA PHE A 117 16.44 -2.55 -4.07
C PHE A 117 15.31 -3.14 -4.91
N ILE A 118 14.45 -2.28 -5.49
CA ILE A 118 13.18 -2.69 -6.11
C ILE A 118 13.01 -2.23 -7.56
N LYS A 119 13.98 -1.53 -8.14
CA LYS A 119 13.87 -0.85 -9.45
C LYS A 119 13.51 -1.78 -10.62
N ASP A 120 13.84 -3.05 -10.51
CA ASP A 120 13.66 -4.09 -11.53
C ASP A 120 12.60 -5.14 -11.15
N LYS A 121 11.73 -4.82 -10.19
CA LYS A 121 10.79 -5.78 -9.61
C LYS A 121 9.32 -5.35 -9.79
N ILE A 122 8.41 -6.32 -9.80
CA ILE A 122 6.99 -6.06 -9.60
C ILE A 122 6.76 -5.82 -8.11
N ILE A 123 6.04 -4.79 -7.78
CA ILE A 123 5.80 -4.37 -6.40
C ILE A 123 4.36 -4.64 -5.98
N ALA A 124 4.20 -5.33 -4.86
CA ALA A 124 2.96 -5.33 -4.09
C ALA A 124 3.09 -4.30 -2.96
N PHE A 125 2.30 -3.23 -3.03
CA PHE A 125 2.37 -2.09 -2.12
C PHE A 125 1.14 -1.98 -1.23
N GLY A 126 1.34 -1.78 0.06
CA GLY A 126 0.26 -1.53 1.01
C GLY A 126 0.74 -0.82 2.27
N PHE A 127 -0.21 -0.24 3.00
CA PHE A 127 0.04 0.41 4.28
C PHE A 127 -0.16 -0.60 5.42
N PRO A 128 0.84 -0.80 6.30
CA PRO A 128 0.79 -1.83 7.34
C PRO A 128 -0.17 -1.52 8.50
N ASP A 129 -0.76 -0.34 8.51
CA ASP A 129 -1.74 0.13 9.49
C ASP A 129 -3.19 0.12 8.95
N ILE A 130 -3.41 -0.44 7.77
CA ILE A 130 -4.72 -0.63 7.17
C ILE A 130 -5.05 -2.12 7.09
N LEU A 131 -6.09 -2.54 7.80
CA LEU A 131 -6.68 -3.86 7.62
C LEU A 131 -7.73 -3.80 6.52
N PHE A 132 -7.77 -4.81 5.65
CA PHE A 132 -8.79 -4.88 4.61
C PHE A 132 -9.16 -6.33 4.28
N ARG A 133 -10.32 -6.51 3.67
CA ARG A 133 -10.86 -7.76 3.14
C ARG A 133 -11.40 -7.50 1.73
N PRO A 134 -11.42 -8.50 0.83
CA PRO A 134 -11.09 -9.91 1.03
C PRO A 134 -9.59 -10.19 1.12
N THR A 135 -9.21 -11.47 1.27
CA THR A 135 -7.80 -11.89 1.42
C THR A 135 -7.06 -11.94 0.08
N ASP A 136 -7.76 -12.16 -1.01
CA ASP A 136 -7.25 -12.34 -2.39
C ASP A 136 -6.98 -11.03 -3.15
N VAL A 137 -7.04 -9.87 -2.46
CA VAL A 137 -6.88 -8.55 -3.10
C VAL A 137 -5.63 -8.50 -3.98
N PHE A 138 -4.45 -8.80 -3.46
CA PHE A 138 -3.22 -8.72 -4.25
C PHE A 138 -3.18 -9.72 -5.40
N ALA A 139 -3.70 -10.94 -5.22
CA ALA A 139 -3.79 -11.93 -6.30
C ALA A 139 -4.63 -11.39 -7.47
N ARG A 140 -5.76 -10.73 -7.19
CA ARG A 140 -6.61 -10.10 -8.22
C ARG A 140 -5.94 -8.90 -8.88
N LEU A 141 -5.19 -8.09 -8.13
CA LEU A 141 -4.43 -6.98 -8.71
C LEU A 141 -3.32 -7.48 -9.63
N LEU A 142 -2.58 -8.51 -9.23
CA LEU A 142 -1.52 -9.12 -10.04
C LEU A 142 -2.07 -9.77 -11.31
N ALA A 143 -3.18 -10.50 -11.21
CA ALA A 143 -3.85 -11.06 -12.38
C ALA A 143 -4.29 -9.97 -13.37
N ARG A 144 -4.80 -8.82 -12.86
CA ARG A 144 -5.15 -7.69 -13.72
C ARG A 144 -3.92 -7.04 -14.35
N LEU A 145 -2.82 -6.89 -13.60
CA LEU A 145 -1.57 -6.33 -14.09
C LEU A 145 -1.03 -7.16 -15.28
N ASP A 146 -1.00 -8.48 -15.13
CA ASP A 146 -0.56 -9.41 -16.16
C ASP A 146 -1.48 -9.38 -17.40
N GLN A 147 -2.79 -9.46 -17.21
CA GLN A 147 -3.77 -9.45 -18.29
C GLN A 147 -3.77 -8.15 -19.09
N SER A 148 -3.62 -7.02 -18.42
CA SER A 148 -3.75 -5.71 -19.04
C SER A 148 -2.45 -5.16 -19.56
N GLY A 149 -1.29 -5.60 -19.06
CA GLY A 149 -0.01 -4.95 -19.28
C GLY A 149 0.01 -3.50 -18.77
N SER A 150 -0.68 -3.22 -17.67
CA SER A 150 -0.69 -1.91 -17.04
C SER A 150 0.61 -1.62 -16.31
N ASP A 151 0.95 -0.33 -16.14
CA ASP A 151 2.08 0.09 -15.32
C ASP A 151 1.74 0.01 -13.83
N VAL A 152 0.47 0.27 -13.48
CA VAL A 152 -0.06 0.28 -12.11
C VAL A 152 -1.47 -0.28 -12.09
N VAL A 153 -1.79 -1.11 -11.09
CA VAL A 153 -3.16 -1.52 -10.77
C VAL A 153 -3.47 -1.20 -9.31
N LEU A 154 -4.54 -0.44 -9.08
CA LEU A 154 -4.99 0.01 -7.77
C LEU A 154 -6.08 -0.91 -7.21
N GLY A 155 -6.00 -1.22 -5.91
CA GLY A 155 -7.09 -1.83 -5.15
C GLY A 155 -8.06 -0.77 -4.66
N LEU A 156 -9.30 -0.78 -5.18
CA LEU A 156 -10.30 0.26 -4.99
C LEU A 156 -11.43 -0.23 -4.08
N PHE A 157 -11.66 0.48 -2.99
CA PHE A 157 -12.67 0.17 -1.98
C PHE A 157 -13.67 1.32 -1.85
N LEU A 158 -14.92 1.00 -1.48
CA LEU A 158 -15.90 2.03 -1.17
C LEU A 158 -15.43 2.88 0.01
N ALA A 159 -15.34 4.18 -0.21
CA ALA A 159 -14.85 5.11 0.80
C ALA A 159 -15.87 5.35 1.91
N HIS A 160 -15.49 5.11 3.17
CA HIS A 160 -16.33 5.45 4.33
C HIS A 160 -16.34 6.95 4.62
N ASP A 161 -15.20 7.61 4.40
CA ASP A 161 -15.05 9.07 4.50
C ASP A 161 -14.30 9.60 3.27
N PRO A 162 -15.03 9.95 2.20
CA PRO A 162 -14.42 10.46 0.96
C PRO A 162 -13.56 11.72 1.13
N LYS A 163 -13.81 12.51 2.18
CA LYS A 163 -13.05 13.75 2.44
C LYS A 163 -11.66 13.47 3.03
N ALA A 164 -11.50 12.33 3.69
CA ALA A 164 -10.23 11.91 4.27
C ALA A 164 -9.36 11.08 3.33
N MET A 165 -9.87 10.65 2.17
CA MET A 165 -9.24 9.69 1.27
C MET A 165 -8.97 10.27 -0.11
N ASP A 166 -7.96 9.70 -0.80
CA ASP A 166 -7.70 10.00 -2.19
C ASP A 166 -8.68 9.21 -3.05
N MET A 167 -9.62 9.92 -3.68
CA MET A 167 -10.72 9.37 -4.44
C MET A 167 -10.32 9.11 -5.89
N VAL A 168 -10.84 8.03 -6.47
CA VAL A 168 -10.47 7.57 -7.81
C VAL A 168 -11.68 7.61 -8.73
N ASP A 169 -11.54 8.31 -9.86
CA ASP A 169 -12.45 8.23 -10.99
C ASP A 169 -12.00 7.08 -11.90
N ILE A 170 -12.82 6.03 -11.94
CA ILE A 170 -12.56 4.81 -12.72
C ILE A 170 -13.62 4.62 -13.79
N GLY A 171 -13.19 4.30 -15.02
CA GLY A 171 -14.07 3.94 -16.13
C GLY A 171 -14.54 2.48 -16.06
N GLU A 172 -15.54 2.15 -16.87
CA GLU A 172 -16.03 0.76 -17.06
C GLU A 172 -14.96 -0.14 -17.68
N ASP A 173 -13.99 0.45 -18.38
CA ASP A 173 -12.82 -0.19 -18.96
C ASP A 173 -11.69 -0.47 -17.95
N PHE A 174 -11.95 -0.29 -16.65
CA PHE A 174 -11.01 -0.38 -15.53
C PHE A 174 -9.93 0.70 -15.50
N ARG A 175 -9.88 1.63 -16.46
CA ARG A 175 -8.90 2.71 -16.48
C ARG A 175 -9.20 3.77 -15.44
N VAL A 176 -8.15 4.18 -14.73
CA VAL A 176 -8.21 5.33 -13.84
C VAL A 176 -8.10 6.60 -14.69
N ARG A 177 -9.15 7.42 -14.67
CA ARG A 177 -9.24 8.68 -15.42
C ARG A 177 -8.60 9.84 -14.68
N GLU A 178 -8.85 9.90 -13.36
CA GLU A 178 -8.31 10.98 -12.50
C GLU A 178 -8.25 10.49 -11.05
N ILE A 179 -7.34 11.09 -10.26
CA ILE A 179 -7.24 10.90 -8.82
C ILE A 179 -7.42 12.26 -8.13
N TYR A 180 -8.36 12.31 -7.20
CA TYR A 180 -8.70 13.50 -6.43
C TYR A 180 -8.18 13.36 -5.00
N LEU A 181 -7.17 14.17 -4.65
CA LEU A 181 -6.53 14.13 -3.34
C LEU A 181 -7.45 14.76 -2.30
N LYS A 182 -8.03 13.93 -1.43
CA LYS A 182 -8.90 14.33 -0.30
C LYS A 182 -9.86 15.47 -0.67
N PRO A 183 -10.76 15.27 -1.63
CA PRO A 183 -11.62 16.34 -2.12
C PRO A 183 -12.59 16.82 -1.03
N ARG A 184 -12.86 18.12 -0.96
CA ARG A 184 -13.84 18.67 0.01
C ARG A 184 -15.25 18.15 -0.23
N THR A 185 -15.58 17.97 -1.51
CA THR A 185 -16.86 17.43 -1.99
C THR A 185 -16.57 16.49 -3.14
N THR A 186 -17.29 15.36 -3.22
CA THR A 186 -17.17 14.40 -4.32
C THR A 186 -18.41 13.54 -4.42
N ARG A 187 -18.70 13.05 -5.62
CA ARG A 187 -19.71 12.01 -5.89
C ARG A 187 -19.03 10.65 -6.17
N LEU A 188 -17.70 10.60 -6.17
CA LEU A 188 -16.96 9.36 -6.37
C LEU A 188 -17.14 8.44 -5.16
N GLY A 189 -17.31 7.15 -5.42
CA GLY A 189 -17.52 6.15 -4.37
C GLY A 189 -16.24 5.44 -3.95
N TYR A 190 -15.20 5.40 -4.79
CA TYR A 190 -14.02 4.56 -4.58
C TYR A 190 -12.79 5.37 -4.18
N ALA A 191 -12.05 4.83 -3.18
CA ALA A 191 -10.71 5.26 -2.82
C ALA A 191 -9.73 4.09 -2.99
N TRP A 192 -8.46 4.39 -3.25
CA TRP A 192 -7.42 3.38 -3.33
C TRP A 192 -6.79 3.10 -1.94
N LEU A 193 -6.47 1.83 -1.65
CA LEU A 193 -5.84 1.41 -0.39
C LEU A 193 -4.51 0.69 -0.59
N CYS A 194 -4.35 -0.04 -1.68
CA CYS A 194 -3.15 -0.79 -2.02
C CYS A 194 -2.95 -0.76 -3.53
N ALA A 195 -1.79 -1.19 -3.99
CA ALA A 195 -1.46 -1.21 -5.41
C ALA A 195 -0.47 -2.32 -5.74
N VAL A 196 -0.44 -2.71 -7.01
CA VAL A 196 0.69 -3.41 -7.61
C VAL A 196 1.20 -2.62 -8.79
N TRP A 197 2.50 -2.68 -9.07
CA TRP A 197 3.07 -1.93 -10.19
C TRP A 197 4.35 -2.56 -10.74
N THR A 198 4.69 -2.16 -11.96
CA THR A 198 5.87 -2.58 -12.71
C THR A 198 7.09 -1.69 -12.42
N PRO A 199 8.30 -2.08 -12.80
CA PRO A 199 9.50 -1.24 -12.73
C PRO A 199 9.34 0.15 -13.36
N VAL A 200 8.49 0.29 -14.39
CA VAL A 200 8.22 1.56 -15.06
C VAL A 200 7.67 2.60 -14.08
N PHE A 201 6.73 2.20 -13.20
CA PHE A 201 6.21 3.12 -12.19
C PHE A 201 7.21 3.39 -11.06
N THR A 202 8.05 2.39 -10.69
CA THR A 202 9.13 2.62 -9.71
C THR A 202 10.07 3.73 -10.19
N GLU A 203 10.49 3.70 -11.44
CA GLU A 203 11.34 4.73 -12.04
C GLU A 203 10.61 6.08 -12.12
N PHE A 204 9.34 6.09 -12.52
CA PHE A 204 8.52 7.31 -12.53
C PHE A 204 8.44 7.96 -11.13
N LEU A 205 8.20 7.16 -10.08
CA LEU A 205 8.17 7.63 -8.70
C LEU A 205 9.52 8.21 -8.28
N HIS A 206 10.62 7.54 -8.62
CA HIS A 206 11.97 8.01 -8.33
C HIS A 206 12.24 9.37 -8.98
N GLN A 207 11.92 9.52 -10.26
CA GLN A 207 12.06 10.79 -10.97
C GLN A 207 11.16 11.88 -10.40
N PHE A 208 9.91 11.56 -10.03
CA PHE A 208 9.02 12.50 -9.36
C PHE A 208 9.62 13.03 -8.07
N VAL A 209 10.15 12.14 -7.22
CA VAL A 209 10.81 12.53 -5.96
C VAL A 209 12.03 13.42 -6.20
N ARG A 210 12.86 13.08 -7.19
CA ARG A 210 14.04 13.90 -7.56
C ARG A 210 13.65 15.31 -7.97
N ARG A 211 12.67 15.47 -8.88
CA ARG A 211 12.18 16.78 -9.33
C ARG A 211 11.65 17.63 -8.19
N VAL A 212 10.84 17.03 -7.30
CA VAL A 212 10.33 17.74 -6.13
C VAL A 212 11.46 18.21 -5.21
N LYS A 213 12.49 17.39 -5.00
CA LYS A 213 13.67 17.80 -4.20
C LYS A 213 14.47 18.95 -4.85
N GLN A 214 14.47 19.06 -6.16
CA GLN A 214 15.13 20.13 -6.89
C GLN A 214 14.32 21.43 -6.91
N GLY A 215 13.19 21.49 -6.19
CA GLY A 215 12.36 22.69 -6.09
C GLY A 215 11.33 22.83 -7.21
N GLU A 216 11.23 21.86 -8.11
CA GLU A 216 10.07 21.78 -8.97
C GLU A 216 8.85 21.63 -8.07
N LYS A 217 7.94 22.60 -8.11
CA LYS A 217 6.63 22.47 -7.44
C LYS A 217 6.09 21.12 -7.88
N ALA A 218 5.82 20.22 -6.92
CA ALA A 218 5.29 18.88 -7.17
C ALA A 218 4.05 19.02 -8.08
N GLY A 219 4.27 19.07 -9.36
CA GLY A 219 3.55 19.67 -10.46
C GLY A 219 2.22 20.22 -10.03
N MET A 220 1.70 21.29 -10.56
CA MET A 220 0.38 21.84 -10.22
C MET A 220 -0.70 20.77 -10.20
N VAL A 221 -0.63 19.92 -9.16
CA VAL A 221 -1.54 18.82 -8.88
C VAL A 221 -2.66 19.42 -8.05
N GLY A 222 -3.44 20.26 -8.72
CA GLY A 222 -4.54 20.99 -8.12
C GLY A 222 -4.06 22.07 -7.13
N ASN A 223 -4.81 23.15 -6.99
CA ASN A 223 -4.59 24.34 -6.17
C ASN A 223 -4.47 24.09 -4.64
N ARG A 224 -4.02 22.93 -4.20
CA ARG A 224 -3.67 22.65 -2.81
C ARG A 224 -2.17 22.70 -2.65
N ARG A 225 -1.73 23.69 -1.90
CA ARG A 225 -0.49 23.64 -1.16
C ARG A 225 -0.30 22.22 -0.59
N ILE A 226 0.90 21.65 -0.72
CA ILE A 226 1.51 20.75 0.26
C ILE A 226 0.73 21.00 1.55
N ASP A 227 0.16 19.97 2.18
CA ASP A 227 -0.60 20.17 3.41
C ASP A 227 0.17 21.09 4.37
N ALA A 228 -0.47 21.67 5.35
CA ALA A 228 0.13 22.66 6.26
C ALA A 228 1.41 22.13 6.97
N GLN A 229 1.75 20.85 6.79
CA GLN A 229 2.92 20.15 7.34
C GLN A 229 3.96 19.78 6.27
N GLY A 230 3.76 20.15 4.99
CA GLY A 230 4.70 19.84 3.91
C GLY A 230 4.64 18.39 3.39
N ASP A 231 3.65 17.59 3.79
CA ASP A 231 3.53 16.18 3.39
C ASP A 231 2.89 16.05 2.00
N ILE A 232 3.55 15.30 1.11
CA ILE A 232 3.02 14.92 -0.19
C ILE A 232 2.44 13.50 -0.07
N PRO A 233 1.14 13.28 -0.34
CA PRO A 233 0.57 11.95 -0.31
C PRO A 233 1.04 11.10 -1.50
N VAL A 234 1.02 9.78 -1.36
CA VAL A 234 1.34 8.84 -2.47
C VAL A 234 0.39 9.03 -3.65
N GLY A 235 -0.87 9.35 -3.37
CA GLY A 235 -1.86 9.67 -4.41
C GLY A 235 -1.44 10.82 -5.34
N ALA A 236 -0.55 11.72 -4.91
CA ALA A 236 -0.01 12.77 -5.77
C ALA A 236 0.88 12.21 -6.88
N VAL A 237 1.67 11.17 -6.59
CA VAL A 237 2.48 10.46 -7.59
C VAL A 237 1.59 9.71 -8.57
N LEU A 238 0.58 8.98 -8.05
CA LEU A 238 -0.40 8.27 -8.87
C LEU A 238 -1.16 9.24 -9.79
N LYS A 239 -1.59 10.39 -9.27
CA LYS A 239 -2.21 11.45 -10.06
C LYS A 239 -1.29 11.98 -11.16
N ALA A 240 -0.01 12.19 -10.84
CA ALA A 240 0.99 12.63 -11.83
C ALA A 240 1.21 11.55 -12.90
N ALA A 241 1.21 10.26 -12.55
CA ALA A 241 1.32 9.15 -13.48
C ALA A 241 0.14 9.09 -14.47
N VAL A 242 -1.10 9.25 -13.97
CA VAL A 242 -2.30 9.34 -14.81
C VAL A 242 -2.18 10.53 -15.80
N LYS A 243 -1.75 11.70 -15.31
CA LYS A 243 -1.52 12.87 -16.17
C LYS A 243 -0.41 12.66 -17.21
N ALA A 244 0.62 11.90 -16.86
CA ALA A 244 1.70 11.52 -17.78
C ALA A 244 1.29 10.41 -18.75
N LYS A 245 -0.01 10.02 -18.79
CA LYS A 245 -0.56 8.99 -19.67
C LYS A 245 0.01 7.58 -19.43
N MET A 246 0.55 7.31 -18.24
CA MET A 246 0.86 5.95 -17.82
C MET A 246 -0.43 5.12 -17.77
N LYS A 247 -0.31 3.82 -18.03
CA LYS A 247 -1.45 2.92 -17.98
C LYS A 247 -1.75 2.54 -16.52
N VAL A 248 -2.64 3.32 -15.88
CA VAL A 248 -3.12 3.09 -14.52
C VAL A 248 -4.52 2.52 -14.57
N GLU A 249 -4.71 1.36 -13.96
CA GLU A 249 -6.01 0.68 -13.87
C GLU A 249 -6.39 0.42 -12.42
N GLY A 250 -7.62 -0.03 -12.18
CA GLY A 250 -8.13 -0.36 -10.87
C GLY A 250 -8.98 -1.62 -10.85
N VAL A 251 -8.92 -2.36 -9.75
CA VAL A 251 -9.86 -3.45 -9.44
C VAL A 251 -10.72 -3.00 -8.29
N THR A 252 -12.04 -2.99 -8.50
CA THR A 252 -13.01 -2.59 -7.48
C THR A 252 -13.38 -3.73 -6.55
N PHE A 253 -13.51 -3.41 -5.26
CA PHE A 253 -13.97 -4.31 -4.21
C PHE A 253 -15.23 -3.74 -3.56
N PRO A 254 -16.41 -3.81 -4.22
CA PRO A 254 -17.65 -3.16 -3.75
C PRO A 254 -18.18 -3.76 -2.44
N ARG A 255 -17.84 -5.02 -2.13
CA ARG A 255 -18.13 -5.68 -0.85
C ARG A 255 -16.92 -5.70 0.08
N GLY A 256 -15.80 -5.12 -0.37
CA GLY A 256 -14.58 -5.02 0.42
C GLY A 256 -14.78 -4.13 1.64
N ARG A 257 -14.12 -4.47 2.73
CA ARG A 257 -14.15 -3.71 3.99
C ARG A 257 -12.73 -3.38 4.40
N TYR A 258 -12.53 -2.25 5.06
CA TYR A 258 -11.23 -1.85 5.58
C TYR A 258 -11.36 -1.04 6.87
N VAL A 259 -10.27 -0.98 7.63
CA VAL A 259 -10.10 -0.14 8.81
C VAL A 259 -8.69 0.44 8.80
N ASP A 260 -8.57 1.78 8.82
CA ASP A 260 -7.31 2.52 9.02
C ASP A 260 -7.14 2.83 10.51
N ILE A 261 -6.26 2.12 11.20
CA ILE A 261 -6.00 2.35 12.64
C ILE A 261 -5.22 3.64 12.92
N GLY A 262 -4.68 4.29 11.91
CA GLY A 262 -4.06 5.61 12.05
C GLY A 262 -5.06 6.73 12.39
N THR A 263 -6.33 6.41 12.60
CA THR A 263 -7.39 7.31 13.04
C THR A 263 -7.99 6.85 14.37
N PRO A 264 -8.48 7.76 15.25
CA PRO A 264 -9.16 7.38 16.50
C PRO A 264 -10.36 6.44 16.25
N GLN A 265 -11.17 6.72 15.23
CA GLN A 265 -12.30 5.86 14.86
C GLN A 265 -11.83 4.46 14.44
N GLY A 266 -10.83 4.36 13.57
CA GLY A 266 -10.29 3.07 13.12
C GLY A 266 -9.70 2.29 14.28
N LEU A 267 -8.97 2.97 15.17
CA LEU A 267 -8.41 2.34 16.37
C LEU A 267 -9.49 1.75 17.28
N SER A 268 -10.62 2.43 17.47
CA SER A 268 -11.76 1.92 18.25
C SER A 268 -12.48 0.74 17.60
N MET A 269 -12.41 0.61 16.27
CA MET A 269 -13.13 -0.42 15.50
C MET A 269 -12.27 -1.65 15.19
N VAL A 270 -10.96 -1.58 15.37
CA VAL A 270 -10.01 -2.59 14.85
C VAL A 270 -10.29 -4.00 15.38
N HIS A 271 -10.62 -4.15 16.67
CA HIS A 271 -10.90 -5.45 17.26
C HIS A 271 -12.15 -6.11 16.67
N ARG A 272 -13.21 -5.32 16.41
CA ARG A 272 -14.44 -5.83 15.76
C ARG A 272 -14.16 -6.27 14.31
N PHE A 273 -13.26 -5.57 13.63
CA PHE A 273 -12.87 -5.93 12.27
C PHE A 273 -11.99 -7.20 12.23
N ALA A 274 -11.11 -7.38 13.22
CA ALA A 274 -10.17 -8.51 13.28
C ALA A 274 -10.88 -9.86 13.57
N ILE A 275 -12.02 -9.84 14.25
CA ILE A 275 -12.81 -11.06 14.54
C ILE A 275 -13.44 -11.57 13.23
N PRO A 276 -13.20 -12.84 12.82
CA PRO A 276 -13.91 -13.42 11.70
C PRO A 276 -15.42 -13.37 11.96
N SER A 277 -16.20 -12.82 11.04
CA SER A 277 -17.66 -12.95 11.10
C SER A 277 -18.00 -14.44 10.97
N ARG A 278 -18.74 -15.00 11.93
CA ARG A 278 -19.19 -16.41 11.93
C ARG A 278 -20.11 -16.80 10.75
N SER A 279 -20.38 -15.86 9.84
CA SER A 279 -21.18 -16.09 8.63
C SER A 279 -20.61 -15.28 7.47
N ALA A 280 -20.32 -16.01 6.37
CA ALA A 280 -20.00 -15.53 5.02
C ALA A 280 -18.55 -15.11 4.74
N ASP A 281 -17.65 -16.08 4.63
CA ASP A 281 -16.70 -16.12 3.52
C ASP A 281 -17.09 -17.38 2.70
N PRO A 282 -17.79 -17.27 1.56
CA PRO A 282 -17.79 -18.36 0.59
C PRO A 282 -16.40 -18.42 -0.05
N ALA A 283 -15.88 -19.63 -0.14
CA ALA A 283 -14.61 -20.02 -0.75
C ALA A 283 -14.44 -19.50 -2.19
#